data_2ad7a0352ccfdc77d5caf0660d1de57a
#
_entry.id   2ad7a0352ccfdc77d5caf0660d1de57a
#
_cell.length_a   1.000
_cell.length_b   1.000
_cell.length_c   1.000
_cell.angle_alpha   90.00
_cell.angle_beta   90.00
_cell.angle_gamma   90.00
#
_symmetry.space_group_name_H-M   'P 1'
#
loop_
_entity.id
_entity.type
_entity.pdbx_description
1 polymer ?
#
loop_
_entity_poly.entity_id
_entity_poly.type
_entity_poly.pdbx_seq_one_letter_code
_entity_poly.pdbx_strand_id
1 'polypeptide(L)'
;MYLIFDTETTGLPKSWNAPITNTDNWPRCVQIAWQLHDEMGNVIEHDDFLIKPDNYNIPYDAERIHGISTELAEEQGIPLDECLVLFNEVLSKTKFIIGQNLNFDLNIMGCEFHRLGVENKMTSLPILDTCTEKTALMCQIPGGRGGKFKLPTLTELHNHLF
;
A
#
# COMPACT_ATOMS: atom_id res chain seq x y z
N MET A 1 1.51 19.07 1.59
CA MET A 1 1.01 17.89 2.34
C MET A 1 1.55 16.65 1.68
N TYR A 2 1.84 15.61 2.44
CA TYR A 2 2.26 14.32 1.95
C TYR A 2 1.40 13.21 2.55
N LEU A 3 1.18 12.17 1.76
CA LEU A 3 0.36 11.01 2.11
C LEU A 3 1.26 9.81 2.38
N ILE A 4 1.02 9.14 3.50
CA ILE A 4 1.56 7.82 3.78
C ILE A 4 0.39 6.86 3.72
N PHE A 5 0.52 5.75 3.00
CA PHE A 5 -0.50 4.70 2.98
C PHE A 5 0.12 3.32 2.86
N ASP A 6 -0.64 2.32 3.26
CA ASP A 6 -0.28 0.91 3.23
C ASP A 6 -1.54 0.06 2.96
N THR A 7 -1.37 -1.15 2.42
CA THR A 7 -2.48 -2.03 2.07
C THR A 7 -2.27 -3.45 2.59
N GLU A 8 -3.36 -4.08 3.06
CA GLU A 8 -3.45 -5.53 3.24
C GLU A 8 -4.19 -6.16 2.07
N THR A 9 -3.81 -7.39 1.70
CA THR A 9 -4.29 -8.00 0.46
C THR A 9 -4.62 -9.47 0.61
N THR A 10 -5.32 -10.05 -0.37
CA THR A 10 -5.61 -11.48 -0.43
C THR A 10 -4.37 -12.36 -0.74
N GLY A 11 -3.18 -11.77 -0.84
CA GLY A 11 -1.92 -12.49 -1.08
C GLY A 11 -0.93 -11.71 -1.93
N LEU A 12 -0.11 -12.41 -2.70
CA LEU A 12 0.93 -11.82 -3.55
C LEU A 12 0.56 -11.92 -5.04
N PRO A 13 1.11 -11.05 -5.91
CA PRO A 13 0.87 -11.15 -7.36
C PRO A 13 1.52 -12.42 -7.93
N LYS A 14 0.95 -12.97 -8.98
CA LYS A 14 1.52 -14.12 -9.71
C LYS A 14 2.82 -13.74 -10.42
N SER A 15 2.92 -12.50 -10.88
CA SER A 15 4.11 -11.90 -11.47
C SER A 15 4.23 -10.43 -11.07
N TRP A 16 5.40 -10.04 -10.54
CA TRP A 16 5.70 -8.66 -10.12
C TRP A 16 5.82 -7.66 -11.27
N ASN A 17 6.02 -8.15 -12.50
CA ASN A 17 6.19 -7.32 -13.70
C ASN A 17 4.90 -7.20 -14.52
N ALA A 18 3.78 -7.76 -14.06
CA ALA A 18 2.53 -7.66 -14.79
C ALA A 18 1.95 -6.24 -14.70
N PRO A 19 1.35 -5.73 -15.79
CA PRO A 19 0.68 -4.44 -15.76
C PRO A 19 -0.55 -4.49 -14.84
N ILE A 20 -0.95 -3.36 -14.27
CA ILE A 20 -2.14 -3.23 -13.42
C ILE A 20 -3.45 -3.59 -14.17
N THR A 21 -3.43 -3.55 -15.49
CA THR A 21 -4.56 -3.97 -16.35
C THR A 21 -4.77 -5.48 -16.37
N ASN A 22 -3.77 -6.28 -15.97
CA ASN A 22 -3.91 -7.72 -15.77
C ASN A 22 -4.48 -8.01 -14.38
N THR A 23 -5.78 -7.84 -14.24
CA THR A 23 -6.48 -7.93 -12.96
C THR A 23 -6.43 -9.32 -12.32
N ASP A 24 -6.26 -10.38 -13.12
CA ASP A 24 -6.12 -11.77 -12.62
C ASP A 24 -4.74 -12.05 -12.01
N ASN A 25 -3.77 -11.18 -12.25
CA ASN A 25 -2.42 -11.29 -11.69
C ASN A 25 -2.32 -10.71 -10.28
N TRP A 26 -3.02 -9.60 -10.02
CA TRP A 26 -2.91 -8.84 -8.79
C TRP A 26 -3.95 -9.28 -7.76
N PRO A 27 -3.56 -9.47 -6.47
CA PRO A 27 -4.50 -9.77 -5.41
C PRO A 27 -5.50 -8.63 -5.19
N ARG A 28 -6.55 -8.90 -4.42
CA ARG A 28 -7.53 -7.90 -4.03
C ARG A 28 -7.04 -7.14 -2.81
N CYS A 29 -7.32 -5.86 -2.75
CA CYS A 29 -7.17 -5.06 -1.54
C CYS A 29 -8.18 -5.55 -0.49
N VAL A 30 -7.71 -5.78 0.74
CA VAL A 30 -8.53 -6.20 1.89
C VAL A 30 -8.68 -5.05 2.89
N GLN A 31 -7.62 -4.27 3.06
CA GLN A 31 -7.59 -3.07 3.90
C GLN A 31 -6.73 -2.01 3.24
N ILE A 32 -7.09 -0.76 3.41
CA ILE A 32 -6.23 0.38 3.14
C ILE A 32 -6.25 1.32 4.34
N ALA A 33 -5.07 1.72 4.79
CA ALA A 33 -4.90 2.74 5.81
C ALA A 33 -4.05 3.89 5.29
N TRP A 34 -4.37 5.13 5.68
CA TRP A 34 -3.56 6.29 5.31
C TRP A 34 -3.50 7.37 6.37
N GLN A 35 -2.44 8.18 6.26
CA GLN A 35 -2.28 9.41 7.02
C GLN A 35 -1.83 10.54 6.08
N LEU A 36 -2.54 11.64 6.09
CA LEU A 36 -2.17 12.88 5.41
C LEU A 36 -1.47 13.80 6.42
N HIS A 37 -0.28 14.27 6.06
CA HIS A 37 0.54 15.13 6.91
C HIS A 37 0.78 16.50 6.26
N ASP A 38 0.93 17.52 7.10
CA ASP A 38 1.42 18.83 6.65
C ASP A 38 2.96 18.84 6.48
N GLU A 39 3.51 19.99 6.12
CA GLU A 39 4.95 20.17 5.90
C GLU A 39 5.76 20.11 7.20
N MET A 40 5.12 20.23 8.36
CA MET A 40 5.73 20.14 9.70
C MET A 40 5.67 18.73 10.28
N GLY A 41 5.00 17.79 9.59
CA GLY A 41 4.82 16.42 10.05
C GLY A 41 3.60 16.18 10.93
N ASN A 42 2.72 17.18 11.09
CA ASN A 42 1.49 16.97 11.84
C ASN A 42 0.47 16.19 11.03
N VAL A 43 -0.21 15.23 11.66
CA VAL A 43 -1.32 14.50 11.03
C VAL A 43 -2.50 15.46 10.87
N ILE A 44 -2.97 15.60 9.63
CA ILE A 44 -4.13 16.43 9.26
C ILE A 44 -5.38 15.59 9.14
N GLU A 45 -5.23 14.39 8.56
CA GLU A 45 -6.34 13.46 8.29
C GLU A 45 -5.79 12.04 8.31
N HIS A 46 -6.56 11.09 8.81
CA HIS A 46 -6.21 9.67 8.73
C HIS A 46 -7.48 8.85 8.66
N ASP A 47 -7.41 7.73 7.95
CA ASP A 47 -8.48 6.75 7.87
C ASP A 47 -7.90 5.34 7.72
N ASP A 48 -8.75 4.34 8.03
CA ASP A 48 -8.47 2.93 7.96
C ASP A 48 -9.77 2.20 7.56
N PHE A 49 -9.78 1.58 6.39
CA PHE A 49 -10.97 0.92 5.84
C PHE A 49 -10.69 -0.53 5.49
N LEU A 50 -11.50 -1.43 6.04
CA LEU A 50 -11.66 -2.76 5.49
C LEU A 50 -12.49 -2.68 4.19
N ILE A 51 -12.10 -3.46 3.20
CA ILE A 51 -12.83 -3.54 1.92
C ILE A 51 -13.75 -4.74 1.96
N LYS A 52 -15.04 -4.48 1.75
CA LYS A 52 -16.04 -5.55 1.68
C LYS A 52 -15.75 -6.45 0.47
N PRO A 53 -15.59 -7.77 0.67
CA PRO A 53 -15.36 -8.69 -0.43
C PRO A 53 -16.51 -8.70 -1.43
N ASP A 54 -16.19 -8.61 -2.72
CA ASP A 54 -17.13 -8.77 -3.83
C ASP A 54 -16.70 -9.97 -4.67
N ASN A 55 -17.42 -11.09 -4.52
CA ASN A 55 -17.19 -12.36 -5.20
C ASN A 55 -15.79 -12.98 -5.00
N TYR A 56 -15.15 -12.74 -3.85
CA TYR A 56 -13.91 -13.40 -3.45
C TYR A 56 -13.90 -13.66 -1.94
N ASN A 57 -13.08 -14.61 -1.51
CA ASN A 57 -12.79 -14.86 -0.10
C ASN A 57 -11.35 -14.46 0.20
N ILE A 58 -11.08 -14.07 1.44
CA ILE A 58 -9.72 -13.83 1.94
C ILE A 58 -9.10 -15.19 2.25
N PRO A 59 -7.98 -15.57 1.62
CA PRO A 59 -7.34 -16.85 1.89
C PRO A 59 -6.81 -16.93 3.32
N TYR A 60 -6.91 -18.11 3.93
CA TYR A 60 -6.44 -18.32 5.31
C TYR A 60 -4.98 -17.93 5.55
N ASP A 61 -4.10 -18.15 4.55
CA ASP A 61 -2.69 -17.73 4.66
C ASP A 61 -2.52 -16.21 4.71
N ALA A 62 -3.37 -15.45 4.04
CA ALA A 62 -3.40 -13.99 4.11
C ALA A 62 -3.98 -13.53 5.47
N GLU A 63 -5.12 -14.09 5.87
CA GLU A 63 -5.73 -13.83 7.19
C GLU A 63 -4.74 -14.05 8.34
N ARG A 64 -3.92 -15.11 8.30
CA ARG A 64 -2.88 -15.36 9.32
C ARG A 64 -1.83 -14.25 9.42
N ILE A 65 -1.63 -13.48 8.37
CA ILE A 65 -0.63 -12.40 8.33
C ILE A 65 -1.20 -11.11 8.90
N HIS A 66 -2.36 -10.69 8.40
CA HIS A 66 -2.97 -9.39 8.75
C HIS A 66 -4.14 -9.49 9.73
N GLY A 67 -4.65 -10.71 10.01
CA GLY A 67 -5.71 -10.92 11.02
C GLY A 67 -7.13 -10.60 10.55
N ILE A 68 -7.35 -10.32 9.25
CA ILE A 68 -8.65 -9.94 8.70
C ILE A 68 -9.26 -11.18 8.02
N SER A 69 -10.35 -11.71 8.59
CA SER A 69 -11.10 -12.80 7.98
C SER A 69 -12.09 -12.29 6.93
N THR A 70 -12.61 -13.20 6.10
CA THR A 70 -13.68 -12.87 5.14
C THR A 70 -14.90 -12.35 5.88
N GLU A 71 -15.31 -13.01 6.96
CA GLU A 71 -16.49 -12.64 7.76
C GLU A 71 -16.33 -11.24 8.37
N LEU A 72 -15.14 -10.93 8.89
CA LEU A 72 -14.85 -9.60 9.44
C LEU A 72 -14.96 -8.51 8.37
N ALA A 73 -14.38 -8.78 7.20
CA ALA A 73 -14.42 -7.84 6.08
C ALA A 73 -15.84 -7.69 5.48
N GLU A 74 -16.66 -8.75 5.50
CA GLU A 74 -18.08 -8.68 5.11
C GLU A 74 -18.91 -7.85 6.08
N GLU A 75 -18.65 -8.00 7.41
CA GLU A 75 -19.40 -7.31 8.47
C GLU A 75 -19.03 -5.83 8.59
N GLN A 76 -17.74 -5.51 8.52
CA GLN A 76 -17.21 -4.17 8.86
C GLN A 76 -16.66 -3.40 7.65
N GLY A 77 -16.48 -4.07 6.51
CA GLY A 77 -15.91 -3.47 5.32
C GLY A 77 -16.88 -2.56 4.58
N ILE A 78 -16.32 -1.53 3.95
CA ILE A 78 -17.06 -0.65 3.03
C ILE A 78 -16.93 -1.15 1.59
N PRO A 79 -17.87 -0.80 0.69
CA PRO A 79 -17.72 -1.08 -0.74
C PRO A 79 -16.45 -0.46 -1.33
N LEU A 80 -15.81 -1.17 -2.27
CA LEU A 80 -14.56 -0.71 -2.90
C LEU A 80 -14.73 0.64 -3.60
N ASP A 81 -15.84 0.87 -4.29
CA ASP A 81 -16.15 2.13 -4.99
C ASP A 81 -16.20 3.32 -4.02
N GLU A 82 -16.84 3.15 -2.87
CA GLU A 82 -16.87 4.15 -1.80
C GLU A 82 -15.43 4.43 -1.28
N CYS A 83 -14.65 3.39 -1.01
CA CYS A 83 -13.27 3.53 -0.57
C CYS A 83 -12.41 4.30 -1.60
N LEU A 84 -12.53 3.99 -2.90
CA LEU A 84 -11.76 4.67 -3.94
C LEU A 84 -12.14 6.16 -4.09
N VAL A 85 -13.41 6.53 -3.82
CA VAL A 85 -13.84 7.93 -3.78
C VAL A 85 -13.13 8.66 -2.63
N LEU A 86 -13.18 8.11 -1.41
CA LEU A 86 -12.52 8.68 -0.23
C LEU A 86 -11.00 8.80 -0.43
N PHE A 87 -10.39 7.75 -0.98
CA PHE A 87 -8.95 7.78 -1.27
C PHE A 87 -8.57 8.82 -2.33
N ASN A 88 -9.39 9.01 -3.39
CA ASN A 88 -9.19 10.08 -4.37
C ASN A 88 -9.38 11.48 -3.78
N GLU A 89 -10.21 11.64 -2.76
CA GLU A 89 -10.37 12.91 -2.04
C GLU A 89 -9.09 13.29 -1.30
N VAL A 90 -8.48 12.36 -0.55
CA VAL A 90 -7.22 12.61 0.13
C VAL A 90 -6.06 12.80 -0.86
N LEU A 91 -6.02 12.04 -1.96
CA LEU A 91 -5.04 12.20 -3.03
C LEU A 91 -5.10 13.59 -3.66
N SER A 92 -6.29 14.21 -3.75
CA SER A 92 -6.46 15.57 -4.28
C SER A 92 -5.83 16.67 -3.42
N LYS A 93 -5.59 16.38 -2.15
CA LYS A 93 -4.91 17.28 -1.18
C LYS A 93 -3.39 17.01 -1.12
N THR A 94 -2.94 15.90 -1.71
CA THR A 94 -1.59 15.36 -1.61
C THR A 94 -0.65 15.99 -2.64
N LYS A 95 0.57 16.35 -2.24
CA LYS A 95 1.64 16.80 -3.13
C LYS A 95 2.57 15.66 -3.54
N PHE A 96 2.79 14.66 -2.66
CA PHE A 96 3.60 13.48 -2.92
C PHE A 96 3.23 12.34 -1.95
N ILE A 97 3.49 11.11 -2.39
CA ILE A 97 3.22 9.89 -1.63
C ILE A 97 4.53 9.37 -1.04
N ILE A 98 4.51 8.95 0.22
CA ILE A 98 5.65 8.35 0.91
C ILE A 98 5.26 6.97 1.44
N GLY A 99 6.18 6.02 1.43
CA GLY A 99 6.01 4.72 2.10
C GLY A 99 7.24 3.83 1.98
N GLN A 100 7.06 2.59 2.40
CA GLN A 100 8.10 1.57 2.42
C GLN A 100 7.75 0.47 1.42
N ASN A 101 8.56 0.26 0.38
CA ASN A 101 8.31 -0.72 -0.68
C ASN A 101 6.98 -0.47 -1.43
N LEU A 102 6.69 0.79 -1.66
CA LEU A 102 5.41 1.30 -2.20
C LEU A 102 5.00 0.71 -3.55
N ASN A 103 5.94 0.14 -4.31
CA ASN A 103 5.59 -0.41 -5.63
C ASN A 103 4.48 -1.47 -5.56
N PHE A 104 4.42 -2.23 -4.46
CA PHE A 104 3.34 -3.20 -4.24
C PHE A 104 2.00 -2.50 -4.06
N ASP A 105 1.91 -1.59 -3.09
CA ASP A 105 0.67 -0.90 -2.73
C ASP A 105 0.13 -0.03 -3.87
N LEU A 106 1.02 0.64 -4.61
CA LEU A 106 0.66 1.40 -5.81
C LEU A 106 0.04 0.52 -6.90
N ASN A 107 0.58 -0.68 -7.10
CA ASN A 107 0.03 -1.63 -8.08
C ASN A 107 -1.30 -2.23 -7.59
N ILE A 108 -1.43 -2.56 -6.31
CA ILE A 108 -2.69 -3.03 -5.72
C ILE A 108 -3.78 -2.00 -5.94
N MET A 109 -3.58 -0.78 -5.46
CA MET A 109 -4.59 0.28 -5.61
C MET A 109 -4.80 0.67 -7.07
N GLY A 110 -3.74 0.72 -7.87
CA GLY A 110 -3.84 0.95 -9.31
C GLY A 110 -4.70 -0.09 -10.01
N CYS A 111 -4.59 -1.36 -9.62
CA CYS A 111 -5.41 -2.44 -10.14
C CYS A 111 -6.88 -2.33 -9.69
N GLU A 112 -7.14 -1.96 -8.43
CA GLU A 112 -8.51 -1.74 -7.93
C GLU A 112 -9.18 -0.55 -8.65
N PHE A 113 -8.47 0.56 -8.87
CA PHE A 113 -8.96 1.65 -9.71
C PHE A 113 -9.29 1.19 -11.13
N HIS A 114 -8.42 0.36 -11.72
CA HIS A 114 -8.64 -0.18 -13.06
C HIS A 114 -9.85 -1.12 -13.13
N ARG A 115 -10.05 -1.99 -12.12
CA ARG A 115 -11.20 -2.91 -12.05
C ARG A 115 -12.55 -2.18 -12.10
N LEU A 116 -12.63 -1.04 -11.45
CA LEU A 116 -13.87 -0.23 -11.41
C LEU A 116 -13.94 0.85 -12.50
N GLY A 117 -12.88 1.02 -13.32
CA GLY A 117 -12.82 2.08 -14.32
C GLY A 117 -12.83 3.48 -13.74
N VAL A 118 -12.35 3.66 -12.51
CA VAL A 118 -12.27 4.94 -11.79
C VAL A 118 -10.92 5.59 -12.06
N GLU A 119 -10.90 6.92 -12.15
CA GLU A 119 -9.67 7.70 -12.29
C GLU A 119 -8.70 7.44 -11.13
N ASN A 120 -7.44 7.14 -11.45
CA ASN A 120 -6.38 6.92 -10.48
C ASN A 120 -5.50 8.17 -10.35
N LYS A 121 -5.74 9.00 -9.35
CA LYS A 121 -4.98 10.23 -9.12
C LYS A 121 -3.56 10.00 -8.62
N MET A 122 -3.19 8.81 -8.12
CA MET A 122 -1.82 8.49 -7.72
C MET A 122 -0.82 8.65 -8.87
N THR A 123 -1.24 8.38 -10.11
CA THR A 123 -0.36 8.40 -11.29
C THR A 123 0.27 9.74 -11.59
N SER A 124 -0.30 10.83 -11.08
CA SER A 124 0.20 12.20 -11.26
C SER A 124 1.07 12.69 -10.11
N LEU A 125 1.21 11.91 -9.03
CA LEU A 125 1.90 12.33 -7.82
C LEU A 125 3.34 11.78 -7.78
N PRO A 126 4.33 12.58 -7.33
CA PRO A 126 5.67 12.09 -7.03
C PRO A 126 5.64 11.06 -5.90
N ILE A 127 6.47 10.01 -6.04
CA ILE A 127 6.60 8.92 -5.08
C ILE A 127 7.96 8.99 -4.39
N LEU A 128 7.97 8.87 -3.06
CA LEU A 128 9.16 8.76 -2.22
C LEU A 128 9.12 7.42 -1.48
N ASP A 129 9.87 6.44 -1.99
CA ASP A 129 10.01 5.14 -1.34
C ASP A 129 11.20 5.13 -0.38
N THR A 130 10.97 4.68 0.85
CA THR A 130 12.03 4.53 1.86
C THR A 130 12.75 3.19 1.75
N CYS A 131 12.30 2.26 0.90
CA CYS A 131 12.96 0.98 0.63
C CYS A 131 13.86 1.09 -0.61
N THR A 132 15.03 1.70 -0.47
CA THR A 132 15.93 2.03 -1.58
C THR A 132 17.35 1.56 -1.35
N GLU A 133 18.17 1.51 -2.42
CA GLU A 133 19.62 1.29 -2.28
C GLU A 133 20.29 2.38 -1.43
N LYS A 134 19.77 3.60 -1.40
CA LYS A 134 20.31 4.70 -0.55
C LYS A 134 20.11 4.38 0.92
N THR A 135 18.94 3.93 1.32
CA THR A 135 18.65 3.52 2.70
C THR A 135 19.40 2.24 3.08
N ALA A 136 19.62 1.31 2.14
CA ALA A 136 20.46 0.15 2.36
C ALA A 136 21.92 0.54 2.65
N LEU A 137 22.48 1.48 1.88
CA LEU A 137 23.81 2.03 2.11
C LEU A 137 23.92 2.79 3.43
N MET A 138 22.86 3.45 3.86
CA MET A 138 22.81 4.17 5.13
C MET A 138 22.78 3.20 6.32
N CYS A 139 21.93 2.17 6.28
CA CYS A 139 21.77 1.18 7.35
C CYS A 139 22.90 0.14 7.41
N GLN A 140 23.55 -0.13 6.28
CA GLN A 140 24.67 -1.08 6.14
C GLN A 140 24.42 -2.49 6.70
N ILE A 141 23.18 -2.98 6.57
CA ILE A 141 22.78 -4.30 7.07
C ILE A 141 23.32 -5.39 6.12
N PRO A 142 24.07 -6.38 6.63
CA PRO A 142 24.58 -7.48 5.80
C PRO A 142 23.47 -8.35 5.22
N GLY A 143 23.72 -9.03 4.09
CA GLY A 143 22.83 -10.04 3.53
C GLY A 143 22.15 -9.66 2.21
N GLY A 144 22.53 -8.56 1.60
CA GLY A 144 22.10 -8.21 0.24
C GLY A 144 22.72 -9.12 -0.84
N ARG A 145 22.04 -9.26 -1.97
CA ARG A 145 22.54 -10.07 -3.10
C ARG A 145 23.80 -9.45 -3.69
N GLY A 146 24.76 -10.30 -4.09
CA GLY A 146 26.00 -9.88 -4.75
C GLY A 146 26.95 -9.07 -3.87
N GLY A 147 26.94 -9.29 -2.53
CA GLY A 147 27.83 -8.59 -1.59
C GLY A 147 27.36 -7.16 -1.24
N LYS A 148 26.18 -6.77 -1.67
CA LYS A 148 25.54 -5.50 -1.30
C LYS A 148 24.95 -5.58 0.11
N PHE A 149 24.58 -4.44 0.67
CA PHE A 149 23.71 -4.39 1.85
C PHE A 149 22.28 -4.77 1.48
N LYS A 150 21.55 -5.39 2.42
CA LYS A 150 20.13 -5.66 2.19
C LYS A 150 19.32 -4.38 2.31
N LEU A 151 18.17 -4.34 1.63
CA LEU A 151 17.19 -3.30 1.84
C LEU A 151 16.63 -3.42 3.27
N PRO A 152 16.61 -2.32 4.06
CA PRO A 152 16.11 -2.36 5.43
C PRO A 152 14.60 -2.61 5.47
N THR A 153 14.14 -3.34 6.46
CA THR A 153 12.74 -3.29 6.88
C THR A 153 12.43 -1.93 7.51
N LEU A 154 11.15 -1.59 7.63
CA LEU A 154 10.74 -0.33 8.27
C LEU A 154 11.29 -0.22 9.71
N THR A 155 11.21 -1.32 10.48
CA THR A 155 11.76 -1.38 11.84
C THR A 155 13.28 -1.18 11.88
N GLU A 156 14.01 -1.81 10.96
CA GLU A 156 15.47 -1.64 10.88
C GLU A 156 15.88 -0.21 10.49
N LEU A 157 15.14 0.39 9.56
CA LEU A 157 15.33 1.79 9.19
C LEU A 157 15.04 2.74 10.35
N HIS A 158 13.91 2.51 11.04
CA HIS A 158 13.54 3.29 12.23
C HIS A 158 14.62 3.21 13.31
N ASN A 159 15.07 1.99 13.67
CA ASN A 159 16.09 1.80 14.70
C ASN A 159 17.47 2.37 14.31
N HIS A 160 17.71 2.59 13.00
CA HIS A 160 18.93 3.24 12.53
C HIS A 160 18.86 4.77 12.66
N LEU A 161 17.66 5.34 12.52
CA LEU A 161 17.45 6.79 12.51
C LEU A 161 17.22 7.38 13.91
N PHE A 162 16.67 6.58 14.84
CA PHE A 162 16.24 6.99 16.18
C PHE A 162 16.78 6.05 17.25
#